data_c37c87ed707247faa4cd32ba97f14c2d
#
_entry.id   c37c87ed707247faa4cd32ba97f14c2d
#
_cell.length_a   1.000
_cell.length_b   1.000
_cell.length_c   1.000
_cell.angle_alpha   90.00
_cell.angle_beta   90.00
_cell.angle_gamma   90.00
#
_symmetry.space_group_name_H-M   'P 1'
#
loop_
_entity.id
_entity.type
_entity.pdbx_description
1 polymer ?
#
loop_
_entity_poly.entity_id
_entity_poly.type
_entity_poly.pdbx_seq_one_letter_code
_entity_poly.pdbx_strand_id
1 'polypeptide(L)'
;MREIDVSEITKAVRQMCIDANYELSGDMTKALENAQATEESELGKKIFSQLQENLKIAKEDQIPICQDTGMAVFFFKIGQDVHFTGGNLGDAINEGVRLGYTEGYLRKSVVGDPLIRKNTGDNTPAVVHYDIVPGDKVRITCAPKGFGSENMSRVFMLKPADGEEGVKNAIVQAVKDAGPNACPPMVVGVGIGGTFEKCAEMAEEALTRPIGQHSEIEYVKAMEEEVLGRINETGIGPAGLGGKITALAVNINTYATHIAGLPVAVNICCHVNRHVSVEL
;
A
#
# COMPACT_ATOMS: atom_id res chain seq x y z
N MET A 1 -3.99 31.47 9.01
CA MET A 1 -3.83 30.73 7.75
C MET A 1 -2.34 30.57 7.56
N ARG A 2 -1.88 29.35 7.43
CA ARG A 2 -0.47 29.02 7.20
C ARG A 2 -0.20 28.96 5.70
N GLU A 3 0.81 29.65 5.23
CA GLU A 3 1.25 29.55 3.84
C GLU A 3 2.32 28.47 3.68
N ILE A 4 2.18 27.64 2.64
CA ILE A 4 3.16 26.65 2.24
C ILE A 4 3.44 26.87 0.75
N ASP A 5 4.70 27.15 0.41
CA ASP A 5 5.12 27.23 -0.98
C ASP A 5 5.15 25.81 -1.58
N VAL A 6 4.53 25.65 -2.75
CA VAL A 6 4.44 24.32 -3.40
C VAL A 6 5.80 23.72 -3.76
N SER A 7 6.86 24.51 -3.80
CA SER A 7 8.22 23.98 -3.98
C SER A 7 8.68 23.11 -2.79
N GLU A 8 8.14 23.33 -1.59
CA GLU A 8 8.38 22.46 -0.43
C GLU A 8 7.72 21.09 -0.64
N ILE A 9 6.50 21.09 -1.23
CA ILE A 9 5.82 19.85 -1.61
C ILE A 9 6.64 19.08 -2.66
N THR A 10 7.13 19.77 -3.70
CA THR A 10 7.98 19.17 -4.74
C THR A 10 9.21 18.49 -4.14
N LYS A 11 9.90 19.16 -3.23
CA LYS A 11 11.08 18.60 -2.56
C LYS A 11 10.73 17.38 -1.69
N ALA A 12 9.65 17.47 -0.91
CA ALA A 12 9.21 16.37 -0.07
C ALA A 12 8.81 15.16 -0.92
N VAL A 13 7.97 15.33 -1.94
CA VAL A 13 7.51 14.27 -2.84
C VAL A 13 8.68 13.60 -3.56
N ARG A 14 9.64 14.41 -4.07
CA ARG A 14 10.87 13.87 -4.70
C ARG A 14 11.60 12.92 -3.76
N GLN A 15 11.86 13.35 -2.53
CA GLN A 15 12.61 12.55 -1.56
C GLN A 15 11.83 11.32 -1.14
N MET A 16 10.52 11.44 -0.88
CA MET A 16 9.66 10.33 -0.50
C MET A 16 9.62 9.22 -1.57
N CYS A 17 9.60 9.56 -2.86
CA CYS A 17 9.67 8.58 -3.94
C CYS A 17 10.96 7.75 -3.89
N ILE A 18 12.08 8.38 -3.57
CA ILE A 18 13.38 7.71 -3.46
C ILE A 18 13.40 6.83 -2.20
N ASP A 19 13.13 7.41 -1.04
CA ASP A 19 13.23 6.73 0.26
C ASP A 19 12.32 5.49 0.32
N ALA A 20 11.07 5.62 -0.12
CA ALA A 20 10.13 4.50 -0.12
C ALA A 20 10.60 3.32 -1.00
N ASN A 21 11.37 3.58 -2.06
CA ASN A 21 11.86 2.54 -2.95
C ASN A 21 13.21 1.93 -2.53
N TYR A 22 13.95 2.59 -1.63
CA TYR A 22 15.28 2.15 -1.21
C TYR A 22 15.27 1.43 0.12
N GLU A 23 14.33 1.76 1.01
CA GLU A 23 14.29 1.22 2.35
C GLU A 23 12.84 0.93 2.79
N LEU A 24 12.60 -0.25 3.36
CA LEU A 24 11.33 -0.55 4.03
C LEU A 24 11.31 0.03 5.44
N SER A 25 10.11 0.33 5.92
CA SER A 25 9.87 0.73 7.30
C SER A 25 10.33 -0.33 8.30
N GLY A 26 10.66 0.09 9.52
CA GLY A 26 11.17 -0.81 10.56
C GLY A 26 10.17 -1.88 10.99
N ASP A 27 8.87 -1.60 10.93
CA ASP A 27 7.81 -2.56 11.21
C ASP A 27 7.74 -3.67 10.15
N MET A 28 7.89 -3.31 8.86
CA MET A 28 7.97 -4.28 7.77
C MET A 28 9.19 -5.18 7.89
N THR A 29 10.37 -4.61 8.14
CA THR A 29 11.61 -5.38 8.32
C THR A 29 11.47 -6.37 9.48
N LYS A 30 10.96 -5.90 10.63
CA LYS A 30 10.72 -6.75 11.80
C LYS A 30 9.66 -7.82 11.52
N ALA A 31 8.63 -7.52 10.76
CA ALA A 31 7.61 -8.50 10.38
C ALA A 31 8.21 -9.64 9.53
N LEU A 32 9.10 -9.33 8.59
CA LEU A 32 9.81 -10.34 7.79
C LEU A 32 10.74 -11.20 8.64
N GLU A 33 11.44 -10.62 9.62
CA GLU A 33 12.28 -11.37 10.59
C GLU A 33 11.44 -12.33 11.43
N ASN A 34 10.32 -11.86 11.99
CA ASN A 34 9.39 -12.67 12.77
C ASN A 34 8.75 -13.78 11.91
N ALA A 35 8.40 -13.47 10.67
CA ALA A 35 7.86 -14.43 9.73
C ALA A 35 8.85 -15.55 9.43
N GLN A 36 10.13 -15.23 9.23
CA GLN A 36 11.17 -16.25 9.05
C GLN A 36 11.29 -17.17 10.27
N ALA A 37 11.24 -16.61 11.47
CA ALA A 37 11.37 -17.38 12.72
C ALA A 37 10.19 -18.34 12.95
N THR A 38 9.01 -18.00 12.43
CA THR A 38 7.76 -18.78 12.60
C THR A 38 7.40 -19.66 11.40
N GLU A 39 8.09 -19.47 10.26
CA GLU A 39 7.90 -20.29 9.08
C GLU A 39 8.37 -21.75 9.33
N GLU A 40 7.58 -22.70 8.88
CA GLU A 40 7.85 -24.13 9.10
C GLU A 40 8.56 -24.78 7.90
N SER A 41 8.35 -24.24 6.70
CA SER A 41 8.98 -24.74 5.47
C SER A 41 10.45 -24.30 5.39
N GLU A 42 11.36 -25.24 5.21
CA GLU A 42 12.79 -24.95 5.00
C GLU A 42 13.03 -24.12 3.73
N LEU A 43 12.22 -24.32 2.69
CA LEU A 43 12.25 -23.48 1.50
C LEU A 43 11.76 -22.08 1.81
N GLY A 44 10.67 -21.96 2.56
CA GLY A 44 10.12 -20.68 3.01
C GLY A 44 11.15 -19.88 3.83
N LYS A 45 11.85 -20.51 4.77
CA LYS A 45 12.92 -19.85 5.54
C LYS A 45 14.05 -19.33 4.65
N LYS A 46 14.46 -20.10 3.63
CA LYS A 46 15.46 -19.65 2.66
C LYS A 46 14.98 -18.45 1.85
N ILE A 47 13.70 -18.43 1.44
CA ILE A 47 13.10 -17.28 0.75
C ILE A 47 13.17 -16.04 1.65
N PHE A 48 12.76 -16.13 2.92
CA PHE A 48 12.88 -15.01 3.85
C PHE A 48 14.32 -14.51 4.00
N SER A 49 15.30 -15.42 4.07
CA SER A 49 16.72 -15.02 4.10
C SER A 49 17.13 -14.21 2.88
N GLN A 50 16.68 -14.64 1.68
CA GLN A 50 16.95 -13.92 0.44
C GLN A 50 16.27 -12.54 0.40
N LEU A 51 15.03 -12.44 0.88
CA LEU A 51 14.31 -11.17 0.96
C LEU A 51 15.05 -10.18 1.88
N GLN A 52 15.50 -10.63 3.06
CA GLN A 52 16.24 -9.78 4.01
C GLN A 52 17.62 -9.38 3.47
N GLU A 53 18.33 -10.29 2.79
CA GLU A 53 19.59 -9.97 2.13
C GLU A 53 19.40 -8.92 1.04
N ASN A 54 18.33 -9.05 0.22
CA ASN A 54 17.97 -8.05 -0.78
C ASN A 54 17.72 -6.67 -0.16
N LEU A 55 16.99 -6.60 0.96
CA LEU A 55 16.75 -5.33 1.65
C LEU A 55 18.05 -4.70 2.16
N LYS A 56 18.97 -5.51 2.67
CA LYS A 56 20.29 -5.05 3.12
C LYS A 56 21.10 -4.47 1.95
N ILE A 57 21.19 -5.21 0.83
CA ILE A 57 21.89 -4.77 -0.37
C ILE A 57 21.29 -3.46 -0.90
N ALA A 58 19.95 -3.40 -1.03
CA ALA A 58 19.28 -2.21 -1.52
C ALA A 58 19.62 -0.95 -0.70
N LYS A 59 19.61 -1.10 0.62
CA LYS A 59 19.96 0.00 1.55
C LYS A 59 21.42 0.37 1.49
N GLU A 60 22.35 -0.60 1.49
CA GLU A 60 23.81 -0.36 1.50
C GLU A 60 24.28 0.23 0.17
N ASP A 61 23.79 -0.30 -0.95
CA ASP A 61 24.20 0.13 -2.29
C ASP A 61 23.37 1.30 -2.84
N GLN A 62 22.34 1.75 -2.09
CA GLN A 62 21.41 2.82 -2.50
C GLN A 62 20.78 2.55 -3.87
N ILE A 63 20.20 1.36 -4.01
CA ILE A 63 19.48 0.91 -5.20
C ILE A 63 18.04 0.51 -4.84
N PRO A 64 17.12 0.51 -5.81
CA PRO A 64 15.73 0.11 -5.54
C PRO A 64 15.62 -1.35 -5.07
N ILE A 65 14.77 -1.59 -4.08
CA ILE A 65 14.49 -2.92 -3.52
C ILE A 65 13.96 -3.90 -4.57
N CYS A 66 13.22 -3.38 -5.56
CA CYS A 66 12.56 -4.18 -6.60
C CYS A 66 12.67 -3.47 -7.95
N GLN A 67 12.66 -4.23 -9.05
CA GLN A 67 12.58 -3.67 -10.41
C GLN A 67 11.24 -2.97 -10.69
N ASP A 68 10.16 -3.35 -10.01
CA ASP A 68 8.90 -2.61 -10.05
C ASP A 68 8.88 -1.57 -8.93
N THR A 69 9.28 -0.35 -9.26
CA THR A 69 9.27 0.78 -8.33
C THR A 69 7.90 1.45 -8.25
N GLY A 70 6.93 0.90 -8.97
CA GLY A 70 5.51 1.19 -8.83
C GLY A 70 5.03 2.49 -9.48
N MET A 71 3.74 2.68 -9.42
CA MET A 71 3.09 3.96 -9.65
C MET A 71 3.04 4.75 -8.34
N ALA A 72 3.35 6.03 -8.38
CA ALA A 72 3.35 6.86 -7.17
C ALA A 72 1.92 7.13 -6.72
N VAL A 73 1.57 6.70 -5.51
CA VAL A 73 0.28 6.96 -4.86
C VAL A 73 0.53 7.81 -3.63
N PHE A 74 -0.28 8.85 -3.45
CA PHE A 74 -0.18 9.77 -2.32
C PHE A 74 -1.51 9.94 -1.61
N PHE A 75 -1.44 9.99 -0.28
CA PHE A 75 -2.52 10.42 0.60
C PHE A 75 -2.12 11.74 1.24
N PHE A 76 -2.85 12.81 0.94
CA PHE A 76 -2.66 14.13 1.49
C PHE A 76 -3.76 14.44 2.51
N LYS A 77 -3.39 14.63 3.78
CA LYS A 77 -4.26 15.20 4.82
C LYS A 77 -3.89 16.66 5.00
N ILE A 78 -4.72 17.55 4.45
CA ILE A 78 -4.46 18.97 4.36
C ILE A 78 -5.26 19.71 5.43
N GLY A 79 -4.56 20.43 6.31
CA GLY A 79 -5.20 21.30 7.30
C GLY A 79 -6.04 22.38 6.60
N GLN A 80 -7.27 22.58 7.05
CA GLN A 80 -8.19 23.58 6.44
C GLN A 80 -7.68 25.02 6.52
N ASP A 81 -6.72 25.32 7.38
CA ASP A 81 -6.09 26.63 7.55
C ASP A 81 -4.79 26.77 6.74
N VAL A 82 -4.50 25.84 5.83
CA VAL A 82 -3.37 25.89 4.90
C VAL A 82 -3.76 26.63 3.63
N HIS A 83 -2.86 27.48 3.15
CA HIS A 83 -2.91 28.12 1.84
C HIS A 83 -1.66 27.79 1.05
N PHE A 84 -1.81 27.16 -0.12
CA PHE A 84 -0.69 26.88 -1.00
C PHE A 84 -0.38 28.09 -1.86
N THR A 85 0.92 28.45 -1.94
CA THR A 85 1.44 29.56 -2.73
C THR A 85 2.51 29.06 -3.72
N GLY A 86 2.92 29.90 -4.65
CA GLY A 86 4.03 29.59 -5.57
C GLY A 86 3.66 28.76 -6.79
N GLY A 87 2.41 28.24 -6.91
CA GLY A 87 1.98 27.48 -8.09
C GLY A 87 0.80 26.55 -7.83
N ASN A 88 0.56 25.62 -8.76
CA ASN A 88 -0.49 24.61 -8.63
C ASN A 88 0.05 23.41 -7.85
N LEU A 89 -0.72 22.95 -6.86
CA LEU A 89 -0.34 21.82 -6.00
C LEU A 89 -0.16 20.50 -6.79
N GLY A 90 -1.08 20.19 -7.71
CA GLY A 90 -0.99 18.97 -8.52
C GLY A 90 0.23 18.96 -9.44
N ASP A 91 0.58 20.11 -10.03
CA ASP A 91 1.78 20.26 -10.84
C ASP A 91 3.06 20.05 -10.00
N ALA A 92 3.09 20.62 -8.78
CA ALA A 92 4.21 20.49 -7.86
C ALA A 92 4.42 19.03 -7.40
N ILE A 93 3.33 18.30 -7.16
CA ILE A 93 3.39 16.85 -6.83
C ILE A 93 3.98 16.07 -8.01
N ASN A 94 3.45 16.28 -9.22
CA ASN A 94 3.95 15.59 -10.42
C ASN A 94 5.41 15.94 -10.71
N GLU A 95 5.83 17.19 -10.51
CA GLU A 95 7.23 17.58 -10.65
C GLU A 95 8.11 16.85 -9.62
N GLY A 96 7.66 16.72 -8.37
CA GLY A 96 8.36 15.92 -7.37
C GLY A 96 8.51 14.45 -7.77
N VAL A 97 7.46 13.83 -8.32
CA VAL A 97 7.50 12.46 -8.85
C VAL A 97 8.49 12.36 -10.01
N ARG A 98 8.43 13.25 -10.99
CA ARG A 98 9.34 13.29 -12.14
C ARG A 98 10.80 13.35 -11.70
N LEU A 99 11.10 14.23 -10.74
CA LEU A 99 12.45 14.37 -10.18
C LEU A 99 12.86 13.12 -9.40
N GLY A 100 12.03 12.64 -8.49
CA GLY A 100 12.31 11.47 -7.66
C GLY A 100 12.57 10.21 -8.48
N TYR A 101 11.73 9.93 -9.48
CA TYR A 101 11.91 8.77 -10.37
C TYR A 101 13.09 8.89 -11.31
N THR A 102 13.52 10.11 -11.62
CA THR A 102 14.71 10.34 -12.48
C THR A 102 15.99 10.22 -11.66
N GLU A 103 16.08 10.96 -10.56
CA GLU A 103 17.30 11.04 -9.73
C GLU A 103 17.52 9.77 -8.90
N GLY A 104 16.43 9.10 -8.46
CA GLY A 104 16.48 7.81 -7.78
C GLY A 104 16.64 6.61 -8.71
N TYR A 105 16.87 6.81 -10.02
CA TYR A 105 17.00 5.73 -11.00
C TYR A 105 15.85 4.72 -10.96
N LEU A 106 14.64 5.22 -10.64
CA LEU A 106 13.44 4.40 -10.53
C LEU A 106 12.86 4.12 -11.92
N ARG A 107 12.16 2.99 -12.04
CA ARG A 107 11.54 2.59 -13.30
C ARG A 107 10.35 3.47 -13.64
N LYS A 108 10.33 4.08 -14.84
CA LYS A 108 9.21 4.84 -15.38
C LYS A 108 8.20 3.86 -15.97
N SER A 109 7.16 3.52 -15.21
CA SER A 109 6.19 2.47 -15.58
C SER A 109 4.85 3.00 -16.05
N VAL A 110 4.60 4.32 -15.94
CA VAL A 110 3.32 4.93 -16.28
C VAL A 110 3.14 5.08 -17.78
N VAL A 111 1.98 4.66 -18.28
CA VAL A 111 1.53 4.89 -19.66
C VAL A 111 0.44 5.97 -19.68
N GLY A 112 0.54 6.91 -20.60
CA GLY A 112 -0.36 8.08 -20.67
C GLY A 112 -1.79 7.74 -21.11
N ASP A 113 -1.97 6.61 -21.78
CA ASP A 113 -3.28 6.07 -22.15
C ASP A 113 -3.29 4.55 -21.92
N PRO A 114 -4.32 4.01 -21.24
CA PRO A 114 -4.34 2.60 -20.84
C PRO A 114 -4.49 1.61 -22.02
N LEU A 115 -4.97 2.06 -23.18
CA LEU A 115 -5.16 1.23 -24.36
C LEU A 115 -4.05 1.44 -25.40
N ILE A 116 -3.65 2.69 -25.67
CA ILE A 116 -2.56 3.03 -26.59
C ILE A 116 -1.18 2.70 -25.98
N ARG A 117 -1.07 2.77 -24.66
CA ARG A 117 0.08 2.34 -23.83
C ARG A 117 1.41 3.02 -24.14
N LYS A 118 1.38 4.26 -24.61
CA LYS A 118 2.60 5.07 -24.77
C LYS A 118 3.11 5.51 -23.39
N ASN A 119 4.34 5.16 -23.07
CA ASN A 119 4.98 5.54 -21.81
C ASN A 119 5.12 7.05 -21.69
N THR A 120 4.89 7.61 -20.52
CA THR A 120 5.03 9.05 -20.24
C THR A 120 6.48 9.50 -20.17
N GLY A 121 7.40 8.59 -19.82
CA GLY A 121 8.84 8.84 -19.78
C GLY A 121 9.33 9.38 -18.42
N ASP A 122 8.44 9.74 -17.51
CA ASP A 122 8.75 10.39 -16.24
C ASP A 122 7.99 9.84 -15.02
N ASN A 123 7.18 8.80 -15.23
CA ASN A 123 6.33 8.15 -14.23
C ASN A 123 5.20 9.04 -13.67
N THR A 124 4.79 10.06 -14.40
CA THR A 124 3.62 10.89 -14.08
C THR A 124 2.42 10.54 -14.98
N PRO A 125 1.18 10.88 -14.58
CA PRO A 125 0.82 11.51 -13.31
C PRO A 125 0.84 10.54 -12.13
N ALA A 126 0.97 11.09 -10.93
CA ALA A 126 0.71 10.38 -9.68
C ALA A 126 -0.80 10.15 -9.48
N VAL A 127 -1.16 9.15 -8.68
CA VAL A 127 -2.48 9.02 -8.07
C VAL A 127 -2.47 9.76 -6.74
N VAL A 128 -3.41 10.67 -6.52
CA VAL A 128 -3.42 11.50 -5.31
C VAL A 128 -4.82 11.54 -4.70
N HIS A 129 -4.90 11.15 -3.44
CA HIS A 129 -6.08 11.26 -2.60
C HIS A 129 -5.93 12.45 -1.65
N TYR A 130 -7.00 13.23 -1.48
CA TYR A 130 -6.99 14.44 -0.65
C TYR A 130 -8.07 14.37 0.40
N ASP A 131 -7.67 14.55 1.67
CA ASP A 131 -8.57 14.77 2.79
C ASP A 131 -8.33 16.17 3.38
N ILE A 132 -9.40 16.90 3.67
CA ILE A 132 -9.33 18.15 4.42
C ILE A 132 -9.58 17.82 5.90
N VAL A 133 -8.63 18.21 6.74
CA VAL A 133 -8.66 17.96 8.19
C VAL A 133 -8.56 19.27 8.98
N PRO A 134 -8.97 19.31 10.24
CA PRO A 134 -8.75 20.50 11.08
C PRO A 134 -7.26 20.84 11.24
N GLY A 135 -6.95 22.13 11.36
CA GLY A 135 -5.59 22.63 11.66
C GLY A 135 -4.87 23.19 10.44
N ASP A 136 -3.55 23.34 10.57
CA ASP A 136 -2.68 24.06 9.64
C ASP A 136 -1.46 23.24 9.16
N LYS A 137 -1.51 21.92 9.35
CA LYS A 137 -0.45 21.00 8.92
C LYS A 137 -0.84 20.28 7.64
N VAL A 138 0.15 19.83 6.89
CA VAL A 138 -0.03 18.95 5.75
C VAL A 138 0.73 17.66 6.02
N ARG A 139 -0.01 16.56 6.18
CA ARG A 139 0.59 15.22 6.24
C ARG A 139 0.50 14.57 4.87
N ILE A 140 1.64 14.12 4.38
CA ILE A 140 1.77 13.44 3.09
C ILE A 140 2.24 12.02 3.37
N THR A 141 1.56 11.03 2.82
CA THR A 141 2.02 9.63 2.78
C THR A 141 2.22 9.23 1.32
N CYS A 142 3.41 8.77 0.99
CA CYS A 142 3.77 8.20 -0.32
C CYS A 142 3.80 6.69 -0.19
N ALA A 143 3.05 5.99 -1.04
CA ALA A 143 2.97 4.55 -1.09
C ALA A 143 3.11 4.06 -2.55
N PRO A 144 4.33 3.94 -3.09
CA PRO A 144 4.52 3.48 -4.47
C PRO A 144 3.95 2.07 -4.65
N LYS A 145 2.98 1.91 -5.53
CA LYS A 145 2.21 0.68 -5.72
C LYS A 145 2.69 -0.12 -6.92
N GLY A 146 3.27 -1.29 -6.67
CA GLY A 146 3.69 -2.24 -7.70
C GLY A 146 2.51 -2.99 -8.31
N PHE A 147 2.51 -3.15 -9.64
CA PHE A 147 1.33 -3.66 -10.38
C PHE A 147 1.23 -5.18 -10.41
N GLY A 148 2.25 -5.91 -10.05
CA GLY A 148 2.14 -7.36 -9.85
C GLY A 148 1.08 -7.71 -8.80
N SER A 149 1.11 -7.04 -7.65
CA SER A 149 0.12 -7.21 -6.59
C SER A 149 -1.15 -6.37 -6.82
N GLU A 150 -1.04 -5.16 -7.39
CA GLU A 150 -2.21 -4.33 -7.68
C GLU A 150 -3.22 -5.03 -8.59
N ASN A 151 -2.76 -5.71 -9.62
CA ASN A 151 -3.61 -6.49 -10.52
C ASN A 151 -4.41 -7.60 -9.82
N MET A 152 -4.00 -7.99 -8.61
CA MET A 152 -4.66 -9.02 -7.81
C MET A 152 -5.73 -8.45 -6.88
N SER A 153 -5.82 -7.14 -6.75
CA SER A 153 -6.83 -6.46 -5.92
C SER A 153 -8.24 -6.64 -6.48
N ARG A 154 -9.26 -6.64 -5.60
CA ARG A 154 -10.66 -6.90 -5.95
C ARG A 154 -11.61 -5.97 -5.21
N VAL A 155 -12.71 -5.63 -5.87
CA VAL A 155 -13.86 -4.97 -5.25
C VAL A 155 -15.07 -5.90 -5.34
N PHE A 156 -15.74 -6.11 -4.21
CA PHE A 156 -16.94 -6.92 -4.08
C PHE A 156 -18.10 -6.02 -3.63
N MET A 157 -19.21 -6.09 -4.35
CA MET A 157 -20.46 -5.44 -3.93
C MET A 157 -21.33 -6.49 -3.25
N LEU A 158 -21.05 -6.75 -1.97
CA LEU A 158 -21.78 -7.74 -1.18
C LEU A 158 -23.18 -7.22 -0.80
N LYS A 159 -24.04 -8.14 -0.39
CA LYS A 159 -25.37 -7.81 0.17
C LYS A 159 -25.24 -7.72 1.70
N PRO A 160 -26.02 -6.86 2.37
CA PRO A 160 -26.06 -6.81 3.83
C PRO A 160 -26.31 -8.18 4.49
N ALA A 161 -27.08 -9.06 3.83
CA ALA A 161 -27.35 -10.41 4.31
C ALA A 161 -26.13 -11.34 4.31
N ASP A 162 -25.08 -11.04 3.54
CA ASP A 162 -23.83 -11.82 3.55
C ASP A 162 -23.06 -11.62 4.85
N GLY A 163 -23.29 -10.50 5.53
CA GLY A 163 -22.80 -10.22 6.87
C GLY A 163 -21.27 -10.29 7.00
N GLU A 164 -20.82 -10.42 8.23
CA GLU A 164 -19.39 -10.47 8.58
C GLU A 164 -18.69 -11.68 7.92
N GLU A 165 -19.33 -12.83 7.90
CA GLU A 165 -18.75 -14.04 7.31
C GLU A 165 -18.56 -13.90 5.79
N GLY A 166 -19.52 -13.26 5.09
CA GLY A 166 -19.38 -12.93 3.67
C GLY A 166 -18.18 -12.02 3.40
N VAL A 167 -17.92 -11.05 4.27
CA VAL A 167 -16.72 -10.17 4.19
C VAL A 167 -15.46 -10.98 4.36
N LYS A 168 -15.34 -11.79 5.41
CA LYS A 168 -14.17 -12.65 5.67
C LYS A 168 -13.87 -13.56 4.49
N ASN A 169 -14.91 -14.20 3.96
CA ASN A 169 -14.80 -15.10 2.81
C ASN A 169 -14.34 -14.35 1.54
N ALA A 170 -14.84 -13.13 1.29
CA ALA A 170 -14.41 -12.32 0.15
C ALA A 170 -12.92 -11.94 0.24
N ILE A 171 -12.43 -11.58 1.44
CA ILE A 171 -11.01 -11.27 1.66
C ILE A 171 -10.12 -12.51 1.41
N VAL A 172 -10.46 -13.63 2.01
CA VAL A 172 -9.70 -14.88 1.83
C VAL A 172 -9.73 -15.33 0.37
N GLN A 173 -10.88 -15.19 -0.32
CA GLN A 173 -11.00 -15.54 -1.73
C GLN A 173 -10.11 -14.66 -2.62
N ALA A 174 -10.07 -13.34 -2.38
CA ALA A 174 -9.19 -12.44 -3.12
C ALA A 174 -7.71 -12.86 -3.00
N VAL A 175 -7.27 -13.26 -1.80
CA VAL A 175 -5.91 -13.74 -1.57
C VAL A 175 -5.65 -15.09 -2.27
N LYS A 176 -6.61 -16.03 -2.25
CA LYS A 176 -6.49 -17.29 -2.98
C LYS A 176 -6.38 -17.08 -4.49
N ASP A 177 -7.18 -16.16 -5.04
CA ASP A 177 -7.15 -15.82 -6.46
C ASP A 177 -5.84 -15.14 -6.86
N ALA A 178 -5.26 -14.35 -5.96
CA ALA A 178 -3.95 -13.74 -6.15
C ALA A 178 -2.82 -14.79 -6.21
N GLY A 179 -2.85 -15.73 -5.27
CA GLY A 179 -1.87 -16.81 -5.21
C GLY A 179 -0.42 -16.29 -5.27
N PRO A 180 0.46 -16.97 -6.03
CA PRO A 180 1.86 -16.56 -6.17
C PRO A 180 2.06 -15.23 -6.93
N ASN A 181 1.07 -14.79 -7.73
CA ASN A 181 1.18 -13.60 -8.58
C ASN A 181 1.34 -12.29 -7.78
N ALA A 182 0.92 -12.28 -6.52
CA ALA A 182 1.08 -11.13 -5.64
C ALA A 182 2.44 -11.09 -4.91
N CYS A 183 3.37 -12.00 -5.20
CA CYS A 183 4.68 -12.11 -4.55
C CYS A 183 4.58 -12.14 -3.01
N PRO A 184 3.93 -13.18 -2.42
CA PRO A 184 3.83 -13.31 -0.97
C PRO A 184 5.19 -13.43 -0.28
N PRO A 185 5.29 -13.08 1.03
CA PRO A 185 4.18 -12.79 1.94
C PRO A 185 3.54 -11.43 1.65
N MET A 186 2.21 -11.39 1.73
CA MET A 186 1.42 -10.22 1.38
C MET A 186 1.13 -9.33 2.59
N VAL A 187 0.86 -8.06 2.33
CA VAL A 187 0.08 -7.19 3.23
C VAL A 187 -1.26 -6.94 2.55
N VAL A 188 -2.34 -7.15 3.27
CA VAL A 188 -3.70 -7.06 2.74
C VAL A 188 -4.41 -5.86 3.35
N GLY A 189 -4.70 -4.86 2.55
CA GLY A 189 -5.52 -3.72 2.93
C GLY A 189 -6.98 -3.96 2.55
N VAL A 190 -7.88 -3.63 3.47
CA VAL A 190 -9.32 -3.86 3.28
C VAL A 190 -10.10 -2.59 3.59
N GLY A 191 -11.01 -2.23 2.71
CA GLY A 191 -11.98 -1.17 2.94
C GLY A 191 -13.38 -1.75 2.97
N ILE A 192 -14.13 -1.53 4.06
CA ILE A 192 -15.50 -2.02 4.23
C ILE A 192 -16.45 -0.84 4.38
N GLY A 193 -17.48 -0.79 3.55
CA GLY A 193 -18.48 0.27 3.57
C GLY A 193 -18.16 1.42 2.61
N GLY A 194 -18.80 2.57 2.81
CA GLY A 194 -18.76 3.69 1.86
C GLY A 194 -19.51 3.36 0.57
N THR A 195 -18.88 3.70 -0.55
CA THR A 195 -19.32 3.47 -1.92
C THR A 195 -18.26 2.64 -2.66
N PHE A 196 -18.50 2.34 -3.94
CA PHE A 196 -17.59 1.55 -4.79
C PHE A 196 -16.15 2.13 -4.79
N GLU A 197 -16.01 3.44 -4.96
CA GLU A 197 -14.71 4.12 -4.97
C GLU A 197 -14.14 4.30 -3.56
N LYS A 198 -15.00 4.60 -2.57
CA LYS A 198 -14.52 4.85 -1.19
C LYS A 198 -13.97 3.60 -0.53
N CYS A 199 -14.59 2.43 -0.74
CA CYS A 199 -14.03 1.20 -0.20
C CYS A 199 -12.66 0.85 -0.83
N ALA A 200 -12.46 1.15 -2.13
CA ALA A 200 -11.20 0.91 -2.81
C ALA A 200 -10.08 1.84 -2.28
N GLU A 201 -10.36 3.14 -2.14
CA GLU A 201 -9.44 4.11 -1.53
C GLU A 201 -9.04 3.70 -0.11
N MET A 202 -10.03 3.32 0.72
CA MET A 202 -9.77 2.87 2.10
C MET A 202 -8.92 1.60 2.16
N ALA A 203 -9.11 0.67 1.22
CA ALA A 203 -8.31 -0.54 1.15
C ALA A 203 -6.84 -0.23 0.83
N GLU A 204 -6.58 0.72 -0.06
CA GLU A 204 -5.24 1.15 -0.40
C GLU A 204 -4.60 1.94 0.75
N GLU A 205 -5.33 2.87 1.38
CA GLU A 205 -4.84 3.59 2.57
C GLU A 205 -4.52 2.62 3.72
N ALA A 206 -5.31 1.55 3.91
CA ALA A 206 -5.08 0.56 4.96
C ALA A 206 -3.72 -0.14 4.84
N LEU A 207 -3.13 -0.24 3.64
CA LEU A 207 -1.78 -0.77 3.44
C LEU A 207 -0.68 0.09 4.08
N THR A 208 -0.97 1.37 4.35
CA THR A 208 0.00 2.31 4.96
C THR A 208 -0.01 2.26 6.49
N ARG A 209 -0.90 1.47 7.10
CA ARG A 209 -0.91 1.25 8.55
C ARG A 209 0.27 0.36 8.94
N PRO A 210 1.05 0.73 9.98
CA PRO A 210 2.17 -0.07 10.44
C PRO A 210 1.75 -1.50 10.82
N ILE A 211 2.56 -2.50 10.44
CA ILE A 211 2.30 -3.90 10.78
C ILE A 211 2.34 -4.09 12.30
N GLY A 212 1.33 -4.76 12.84
CA GLY A 212 1.12 -4.95 14.27
C GLY A 212 0.31 -3.85 14.95
N GLN A 213 -0.05 -2.80 14.21
CA GLN A 213 -1.02 -1.82 14.67
C GLN A 213 -2.41 -2.22 14.16
N HIS A 214 -3.25 -2.70 15.04
CA HIS A 214 -4.63 -3.08 14.71
C HIS A 214 -5.59 -1.89 14.72
N SER A 215 -6.80 -2.13 14.19
CA SER A 215 -7.91 -1.19 14.33
C SER A 215 -8.24 -0.90 15.80
N GLU A 216 -8.62 0.34 16.10
CA GLU A 216 -9.12 0.71 17.43
C GLU A 216 -10.53 0.17 17.70
N ILE A 217 -11.24 -0.27 16.67
CA ILE A 217 -12.57 -0.86 16.76
C ILE A 217 -12.41 -2.36 17.05
N GLU A 218 -12.83 -2.80 18.24
CA GLU A 218 -12.54 -4.14 18.76
C GLU A 218 -13.00 -5.28 17.83
N TYR A 219 -14.21 -5.21 17.26
CA TYR A 219 -14.67 -6.27 16.33
C TYR A 219 -13.88 -6.27 15.00
N VAL A 220 -13.39 -5.12 14.56
CA VAL A 220 -12.55 -5.02 13.36
C VAL A 220 -11.19 -5.63 13.62
N LYS A 221 -10.58 -5.31 14.77
CA LYS A 221 -9.33 -5.93 15.21
C LYS A 221 -9.43 -7.44 15.27
N ALA A 222 -10.49 -7.96 15.89
CA ALA A 222 -10.72 -9.42 15.95
C ALA A 222 -10.85 -10.02 14.53
N MET A 223 -11.50 -9.30 13.60
CA MET A 223 -11.61 -9.72 12.21
C MET A 223 -10.25 -9.71 11.50
N GLU A 224 -9.40 -8.70 11.72
CA GLU A 224 -8.03 -8.63 11.17
C GLU A 224 -7.23 -9.87 11.58
N GLU A 225 -7.24 -10.22 12.87
CA GLU A 225 -6.53 -11.37 13.42
C GLU A 225 -7.07 -12.71 12.88
N GLU A 226 -8.39 -12.87 12.85
CA GLU A 226 -9.03 -14.09 12.35
C GLU A 226 -8.77 -14.30 10.86
N VAL A 227 -8.95 -13.25 10.04
CA VAL A 227 -8.74 -13.34 8.59
C VAL A 227 -7.29 -13.60 8.26
N LEU A 228 -6.34 -12.99 8.98
CA LEU A 228 -4.91 -13.30 8.82
C LEU A 228 -4.62 -14.78 9.08
N GLY A 229 -5.22 -15.35 10.13
CA GLY A 229 -5.13 -16.80 10.41
C GLY A 229 -5.64 -17.63 9.25
N ARG A 230 -6.87 -17.36 8.77
CA ARG A 230 -7.49 -18.07 7.62
C ARG A 230 -6.66 -17.95 6.32
N ILE A 231 -6.03 -16.79 6.08
CA ILE A 231 -5.13 -16.58 4.92
C ILE A 231 -3.89 -17.46 5.06
N ASN A 232 -3.27 -17.52 6.22
CA ASN A 232 -2.07 -18.30 6.45
C ASN A 232 -2.34 -19.81 6.44
N GLU A 233 -3.56 -20.25 6.74
CA GLU A 233 -4.01 -21.63 6.56
C GLU A 233 -4.15 -22.06 5.09
N THR A 234 -4.14 -21.13 4.14
CA THR A 234 -4.19 -21.47 2.70
C THR A 234 -2.97 -22.21 2.21
N GLY A 235 -1.83 -22.10 2.90
CA GLY A 235 -0.60 -22.77 2.54
C GLY A 235 0.07 -22.27 1.26
N ILE A 236 -0.32 -21.11 0.72
CA ILE A 236 0.31 -20.50 -0.46
C ILE A 236 1.79 -20.25 -0.16
N GLY A 237 2.09 -19.69 1.01
CA GLY A 237 3.44 -19.55 1.53
C GLY A 237 4.32 -18.52 0.81
N PRO A 238 5.56 -18.32 1.30
CA PRO A 238 6.51 -17.36 0.73
C PRO A 238 6.78 -17.64 -0.75
N ALA A 239 6.76 -16.58 -1.56
CA ALA A 239 6.88 -16.63 -3.03
C ALA A 239 5.86 -17.56 -3.73
N GLY A 240 4.80 -18.02 -3.03
CA GLY A 240 3.82 -18.98 -3.54
C GLY A 240 4.36 -20.40 -3.68
N LEU A 241 5.44 -20.74 -2.99
CA LEU A 241 6.11 -22.04 -3.07
C LEU A 241 5.76 -22.99 -1.90
N GLY A 242 4.65 -22.72 -1.23
CA GLY A 242 4.21 -23.45 -0.04
C GLY A 242 4.89 -22.96 1.24
N GLY A 243 4.24 -23.20 2.35
CA GLY A 243 4.68 -22.77 3.68
C GLY A 243 3.55 -22.17 4.48
N LYS A 244 3.88 -21.72 5.68
CA LYS A 244 2.92 -21.20 6.64
C LYS A 244 2.56 -19.73 6.40
N ILE A 245 3.53 -18.90 6.04
CA ILE A 245 3.35 -17.46 5.99
C ILE A 245 2.96 -17.00 4.58
N THR A 246 1.68 -16.82 4.35
CA THR A 246 1.11 -16.27 3.10
C THR A 246 0.96 -14.76 3.18
N ALA A 247 0.57 -14.23 4.35
CA ALA A 247 0.44 -12.79 4.61
C ALA A 247 1.07 -12.43 5.94
N LEU A 248 1.57 -11.18 6.03
CA LEU A 248 2.16 -10.58 7.22
C LEU A 248 1.11 -9.83 8.06
N ALA A 249 0.13 -9.22 7.39
CA ALA A 249 -0.93 -8.46 8.04
C ALA A 249 -2.19 -8.39 7.17
N VAL A 250 -3.32 -8.21 7.85
CA VAL A 250 -4.60 -7.76 7.30
C VAL A 250 -4.96 -6.48 8.04
N ASN A 251 -5.08 -5.37 7.34
CA ASN A 251 -5.45 -4.08 7.88
C ASN A 251 -6.82 -3.66 7.33
N ILE A 252 -7.79 -3.39 8.19
CA ILE A 252 -9.17 -3.10 7.79
C ILE A 252 -9.54 -1.67 8.18
N ASN A 253 -10.00 -0.87 7.22
CA ASN A 253 -10.64 0.42 7.43
C ASN A 253 -12.15 0.28 7.17
N THR A 254 -12.97 0.98 7.95
CA THR A 254 -14.44 0.94 7.83
C THR A 254 -15.02 2.32 7.63
N TYR A 255 -16.13 2.43 6.92
CA TYR A 255 -16.86 3.66 6.71
C TYR A 255 -18.37 3.40 6.70
N ALA A 256 -19.15 4.41 7.08
CA ALA A 256 -20.61 4.34 6.98
C ALA A 256 -21.04 4.03 5.54
N THR A 257 -22.09 3.22 5.37
CA THR A 257 -22.57 2.82 4.06
C THR A 257 -24.09 2.90 3.96
N HIS A 258 -24.62 2.78 2.75
CA HIS A 258 -26.06 2.74 2.53
C HIS A 258 -26.67 1.43 3.10
N ILE A 259 -27.88 1.50 3.68
CA ILE A 259 -28.56 0.36 4.32
C ILE A 259 -28.71 -0.88 3.40
N ALA A 260 -28.73 -0.68 2.11
CA ALA A 260 -28.89 -1.76 1.11
C ALA A 260 -27.55 -2.26 0.52
N GLY A 261 -26.41 -1.76 0.99
CA GLY A 261 -25.11 -2.10 0.44
C GLY A 261 -24.13 -2.61 1.48
N LEU A 262 -23.16 -3.42 1.01
CA LEU A 262 -21.98 -3.85 1.78
C LEU A 262 -20.80 -3.95 0.82
N PRO A 263 -20.27 -2.80 0.33
CA PRO A 263 -19.09 -2.81 -0.51
C PRO A 263 -17.85 -3.20 0.30
N VAL A 264 -17.01 -4.04 -0.30
CA VAL A 264 -15.75 -4.52 0.28
C VAL A 264 -14.68 -4.46 -0.79
N ALA A 265 -13.60 -3.74 -0.54
CA ALA A 265 -12.42 -3.76 -1.39
C ALA A 265 -11.28 -4.46 -0.66
N VAL A 266 -10.51 -5.23 -1.42
CA VAL A 266 -9.30 -5.93 -0.97
C VAL A 266 -8.17 -5.48 -1.86
N ASN A 267 -7.26 -4.66 -1.34
CA ASN A 267 -6.05 -4.24 -2.02
C ASN A 267 -4.89 -5.09 -1.52
N ILE A 268 -4.18 -5.73 -2.43
CA ILE A 268 -3.09 -6.64 -2.12
C ILE A 268 -1.76 -5.97 -2.40
N CYS A 269 -0.86 -5.99 -1.42
CA CYS A 269 0.53 -5.58 -1.60
C CYS A 269 1.46 -6.77 -1.38
N CYS A 270 2.56 -6.82 -2.14
CA CYS A 270 3.59 -7.84 -2.01
C CYS A 270 4.44 -7.62 -0.74
N HIS A 271 5.46 -8.45 -0.54
CA HIS A 271 6.43 -8.32 0.56
C HIS A 271 7.22 -7.01 0.54
N VAL A 272 7.17 -6.24 -0.54
CA VAL A 272 7.71 -4.87 -0.61
C VAL A 272 6.55 -3.89 -0.41
N ASN A 273 5.88 -3.96 0.74
CA ASN A 273 4.89 -2.97 1.15
C ASN A 273 5.61 -1.72 1.69
N ARG A 274 5.87 -0.79 0.79
CA ARG A 274 6.69 0.40 1.03
C ARG A 274 5.82 1.65 1.14
N HIS A 275 6.06 2.42 2.17
CA HIS A 275 5.45 3.74 2.33
C HIS A 275 6.29 4.59 3.26
N VAL A 276 6.24 5.90 3.06
CA VAL A 276 6.88 6.91 3.93
C VAL A 276 5.91 8.05 4.16
N SER A 277 6.00 8.70 5.31
CA SER A 277 5.15 9.84 5.66
C SER A 277 5.99 11.01 6.13
N VAL A 278 5.58 12.22 5.76
CA VAL A 278 6.15 13.49 6.25
C VAL A 278 5.02 14.42 6.71
N GLU A 279 5.32 15.33 7.62
CA GLU A 279 4.44 16.40 8.04
C GLU A 279 5.12 17.74 7.81
N LEU A 280 4.45 18.60 7.07
CA LEU A 280 4.85 19.97 6.78
C LEU A 280 4.02 20.96 7.60
#